data_fa6bc6a92393acc6e82a9d7f1ac04545
#
_entry.id   fa6bc6a92393acc6e82a9d7f1ac04545
#
_cell.length_a   1.000
_cell.length_b   1.000
_cell.length_c   1.000
_cell.angle_alpha   90.00
_cell.angle_beta   90.00
_cell.angle_gamma   90.00
#
_symmetry.space_group_name_H-M   'P 1'
#
loop_
_entity.id
_entity.type
_entity.pdbx_description
1 polymer ?
#
loop_
_entity_poly.entity_id
_entity_poly.type
_entity_poly.pdbx_seq_one_letter_code
_entity_poly.pdbx_strand_id
1 'polypeptide(L)'
;MRVEVRLFATLARYLPDDHDAGATVLEVVEHSTVADVTRALGIPADLSRIVLVNDRDATEDRPLTEGDVVTLFPPLAGGAGP
;
A
#
# COMPACT_ATOMS: atom_id res chain seq x y z
N MET A 1 -10.23 12.14 2.87
CA MET A 1 -10.43 11.50 1.56
C MET A 1 -10.32 9.98 1.70
N ARG A 2 -10.89 9.27 0.79
CA ARG A 2 -10.87 7.82 0.80
C ARG A 2 -9.91 7.30 -0.25
N VAL A 3 -9.10 6.32 0.13
CA VAL A 3 -8.23 5.64 -0.82
C VAL A 3 -8.41 4.14 -0.62
N GLU A 4 -8.31 3.39 -1.69
CA GLU A 4 -8.36 1.93 -1.62
C GLU A 4 -6.93 1.43 -1.52
N VAL A 5 -6.70 0.43 -0.66
CA VAL A 5 -5.38 -0.15 -0.49
C VAL A 5 -5.48 -1.64 -0.74
N ARG A 6 -4.62 -2.15 -1.59
CA ARG A 6 -4.55 -3.58 -1.91
C ARG A 6 -3.19 -4.10 -1.49
N LEU A 7 -3.19 -5.12 -0.66
CA LEU A 7 -1.96 -5.73 -0.17
C LEU A 7 -1.90 -7.18 -0.61
N PHE A 8 -0.77 -7.58 -1.13
CA PHE A 8 -0.60 -8.92 -1.68
C PHE A 8 0.44 -9.71 -0.92
N ALA A 9 0.35 -11.04 -1.01
CA ALA A 9 1.32 -11.98 -0.46
C ALA A 9 1.53 -11.70 1.03
N THR A 10 2.78 -11.62 1.46
CA THR A 10 3.08 -11.45 2.89
C THR A 10 2.62 -10.10 3.43
N LEU A 11 2.39 -9.12 2.57
CA LEU A 11 1.92 -7.82 3.05
C LEU A 11 0.44 -7.85 3.45
N ALA A 12 -0.30 -8.86 3.02
CA ALA A 12 -1.72 -8.95 3.37
C ALA A 12 -1.95 -9.04 4.87
N ARG A 13 -0.94 -9.42 5.63
CA ARG A 13 -1.04 -9.49 7.09
C ARG A 13 -1.31 -8.13 7.75
N TYR A 14 -1.03 -7.05 7.02
CA TYR A 14 -1.24 -5.70 7.55
C TYR A 14 -2.64 -5.17 7.25
N LEU A 15 -3.46 -5.94 6.55
CA LEU A 15 -4.84 -5.52 6.30
C LEU A 15 -5.67 -5.56 7.58
N PRO A 16 -6.61 -4.61 7.74
CA PRO A 16 -7.55 -4.70 8.86
C PRO A 16 -8.40 -5.97 8.74
N ASP A 17 -8.98 -6.40 9.85
CA ASP A 17 -9.79 -7.62 9.88
C ASP A 17 -11.00 -7.55 8.95
N ASP A 18 -11.48 -6.34 8.67
CA ASP A 18 -12.67 -6.17 7.85
C ASP A 18 -12.35 -6.00 6.37
N HIS A 19 -11.13 -6.36 5.95
CA HIS A 19 -10.78 -6.26 4.54
C HIS A 19 -11.58 -7.25 3.70
N ASP A 20 -11.69 -6.95 2.40
CA ASP A 20 -12.42 -7.78 1.47
C ASP A 20 -11.51 -8.11 0.29
N ALA A 21 -11.25 -9.41 0.09
CA ALA A 21 -10.47 -9.90 -1.04
C ALA A 21 -9.11 -9.21 -1.19
N GLY A 22 -8.46 -8.96 -0.07
CA GLY A 22 -7.12 -8.37 -0.10
C GLY A 22 -7.10 -6.87 -0.21
N ALA A 23 -8.25 -6.22 -0.11
CA ALA A 23 -8.36 -4.78 -0.25
C ALA A 23 -9.11 -4.17 0.92
N THR A 24 -8.77 -2.93 1.24
CA THR A 24 -9.50 -2.16 2.24
C THR A 24 -9.57 -0.72 1.79
N VAL A 25 -10.51 0.03 2.36
CA VAL A 25 -10.64 1.46 2.08
C VAL A 25 -10.26 2.20 3.35
N LEU A 26 -9.36 3.15 3.22
CA LEU A 26 -8.92 3.97 4.34
C LEU A 26 -9.38 5.40 4.17
N GLU A 27 -9.79 5.98 5.29
CA GLU A 27 -10.08 7.39 5.37
C GLU A 27 -8.79 8.08 5.82
N VAL A 28 -8.28 8.98 5.00
CA VAL A 28 -7.02 9.67 5.32
C VAL A 28 -7.20 11.16 5.09
N VAL A 29 -6.34 11.96 5.70
CA VAL A 29 -6.42 13.41 5.52
C VAL A 29 -5.98 13.77 4.11
N GLU A 30 -6.46 14.88 3.63
CA GLU A 30 -6.10 15.39 2.31
C GLU A 30 -4.59 15.59 2.23
N HIS A 31 -4.05 15.32 1.07
CA HIS A 31 -2.61 15.43 0.79
C HIS A 31 -1.77 14.35 1.46
N SER A 32 -2.39 13.32 2.03
CA SER A 32 -1.64 12.17 2.54
C SER A 32 -0.86 11.51 1.39
N THR A 33 0.30 10.97 1.74
CA THR A 33 1.16 10.30 0.78
C THR A 33 1.04 8.79 0.94
N VAL A 34 1.68 8.06 0.03
CA VAL A 34 1.77 6.60 0.15
C VAL A 34 2.39 6.22 1.49
N ALA A 35 3.45 6.93 1.90
CA ALA A 35 4.09 6.65 3.20
C ALA A 35 3.12 6.80 4.36
N ASP A 36 2.24 7.81 4.30
CA ASP A 36 1.25 8.00 5.35
C ASP A 36 0.31 6.80 5.44
N VAL A 37 -0.09 6.27 4.28
CA VAL A 37 -0.98 5.10 4.23
C VAL A 37 -0.28 3.87 4.79
N THR A 38 0.97 3.62 4.39
CA THR A 38 1.68 2.45 4.90
C THR A 38 1.89 2.56 6.41
N ARG A 39 2.16 3.76 6.90
CA ARG A 39 2.32 3.98 8.33
C ARG A 39 1.01 3.72 9.07
N ALA A 40 -0.09 4.16 8.50
CA ALA A 40 -1.41 3.95 9.12
C ALA A 40 -1.74 2.47 9.23
N LEU A 41 -1.26 1.66 8.31
CA LEU A 41 -1.47 0.21 8.33
C LEU A 41 -0.48 -0.53 9.20
N GLY A 42 0.52 0.17 9.74
CA GLY A 42 1.51 -0.48 10.58
C GLY A 42 2.62 -1.19 9.82
N ILE A 43 2.75 -0.91 8.53
CA ILE A 43 3.80 -1.54 7.73
C ILE A 43 5.12 -0.85 8.08
N PRO A 44 6.14 -1.62 8.49
CA PRO A 44 7.43 -1.01 8.84
C PRO A 44 8.04 -0.25 7.66
N ALA A 45 8.60 0.91 7.95
CA ALA A 45 9.16 1.76 6.90
C ALA A 45 10.31 1.10 6.16
N ASP A 46 11.05 0.22 6.83
CA ASP A 46 12.21 -0.45 6.26
C ASP A 46 11.85 -1.75 5.55
N LEU A 47 10.58 -2.11 5.52
CA LEU A 47 10.15 -3.33 4.83
C LEU A 47 10.06 -3.05 3.33
N SER A 48 10.87 -3.74 2.55
CA SER A 48 10.91 -3.54 1.10
C SER A 48 9.58 -3.89 0.48
N ARG A 49 9.16 -3.06 -0.46
CA ARG A 49 7.89 -3.28 -1.15
C ARG A 49 7.85 -2.52 -2.47
N ILE A 50 7.04 -3.02 -3.37
CA ILE A 50 6.75 -2.35 -4.63
C ILE A 50 5.45 -1.60 -4.46
N VAL A 51 5.41 -0.35 -4.90
CA VAL A 51 4.26 0.53 -4.75
C VAL A 51 3.72 0.90 -6.12
N LEU A 52 2.43 0.69 -6.31
CA LEU A 52 1.72 1.20 -7.48
C LEU A 52 0.58 2.09 -7.01
N VAL A 53 0.36 3.17 -7.72
CA VAL A 53 -0.83 3.99 -7.52
C VAL A 53 -1.58 4.03 -8.84
N ASN A 54 -2.81 3.54 -8.82
CA ASN A 54 -3.64 3.42 -10.03
C ASN A 54 -2.89 2.64 -11.12
N ASP A 55 -2.22 1.55 -10.69
CA ASP A 55 -1.51 0.61 -11.56
C ASP A 55 -0.24 1.19 -12.20
N ARG A 56 0.30 2.27 -11.64
CA ARG A 56 1.54 2.86 -12.12
C ARG A 56 2.54 2.95 -10.99
N ASP A 57 3.81 2.75 -11.32
CA ASP A 57 4.87 2.87 -10.33
C ASP A 57 4.80 4.21 -9.62
N ALA A 58 4.99 4.19 -8.32
CA ALA A 58 4.95 5.39 -7.52
C ALA A 58 5.99 5.32 -6.42
N THR A 59 6.35 6.48 -5.90
CA THR A 59 7.26 6.58 -4.78
C THR A 59 6.47 6.76 -3.50
N GLU A 60 7.15 6.58 -2.37
CA GLU A 60 6.51 6.68 -1.07
C GLU A 60 6.00 8.09 -0.77
N ASP A 61 6.61 9.09 -1.37
CA ASP A 61 6.21 10.48 -1.12
C ASP A 61 5.15 10.98 -2.09
N ARG A 62 4.62 10.12 -2.92
CA ARG A 62 3.57 10.52 -3.86
C ARG A 62 2.31 10.91 -3.11
N PRO A 63 1.80 12.15 -3.33
CA PRO A 63 0.53 12.54 -2.72
C PRO A 63 -0.63 11.79 -3.35
N LEU A 64 -1.64 11.51 -2.54
CA LEU A 64 -2.81 10.77 -2.98
C LEU A 64 -4.00 11.71 -3.13
N THR A 65 -4.95 11.29 -3.96
CA THR A 65 -6.19 12.02 -4.14
C THR A 65 -7.37 11.07 -3.89
N GLU A 66 -8.54 11.65 -3.77
CA GLU A 66 -9.76 10.89 -3.51
C GLU A 66 -9.94 9.79 -4.55
N GLY A 67 -10.14 8.58 -4.08
CA GLY A 67 -10.41 7.44 -4.97
C GLY A 67 -9.17 6.75 -5.52
N ASP A 68 -7.97 7.20 -5.17
CA ASP A 68 -6.76 6.51 -5.62
C ASP A 68 -6.71 5.09 -5.09
N VAL A 69 -6.11 4.21 -5.87
CA VAL A 69 -5.89 2.81 -5.50
C VAL A 69 -4.41 2.59 -5.30
N VAL A 70 -4.03 2.26 -4.08
CA VAL A 70 -2.64 2.00 -3.72
C VAL A 70 -2.45 0.50 -3.64
N THR A 71 -1.54 -0.04 -4.42
CA THR A 71 -1.25 -1.46 -4.44
C THR A 71 0.17 -1.67 -3.94
N LEU A 72 0.32 -2.58 -2.98
CA LEU A 72 1.62 -2.90 -2.41
C LEU A 72 1.85 -4.40 -2.48
N PHE A 73 3.04 -4.79 -2.89
CA PHE A 73 3.41 -6.20 -2.83
C PHE A 73 4.91 -6.32 -2.57
N PRO A 74 5.32 -7.47 -2.03
CA PRO A 74 6.74 -7.64 -1.74
C PRO A 74 7.55 -7.73 -3.02
N PRO A 75 8.80 -7.29 -2.99
CA PRO A 75 9.63 -7.41 -4.18
C PRO A 75 9.87 -8.87 -4.54
N LEU A 76 10.24 -9.11 -5.78
CA LEU A 76 10.51 -10.46 -6.26
C LEU A 76 11.91 -10.91 -5.84
N ALA A 77 12.28 -10.60 -4.63
CA ALA A 77 13.62 -10.90 -4.16
C ALA A 77 13.89 -12.39 -4.13
N GLY A 78 12.86 -13.17 -3.90
CA GLY A 78 13.04 -14.61 -3.93
C GLY A 78 13.50 -15.09 -5.28
N GLY A 79 12.98 -14.47 -6.31
CA GLY A 79 13.40 -14.82 -7.65
C GLY A 79 14.83 -14.42 -7.91
N ALA A 80 15.26 -13.38 -7.24
CA ALA A 80 16.63 -12.96 -7.37
C ALA A 80 17.57 -13.81 -6.56
N GLY A 81 17.05 -14.53 -5.65
CA GLY A 81 17.90 -15.40 -4.87
C GLY A 81 18.60 -16.30 -5.83
N PRO A 82 19.80 -16.26 -5.89
CA PRO A 82 20.52 -17.10 -6.84
C PRO A 82 20.78 -18.39 -6.34
#